data_81e524977b68be2f6594f5d95a1640e8
#
_entry.id   81e524977b68be2f6594f5d95a1640e8
#
_cell.length_a   1.000
_cell.length_b   1.000
_cell.length_c   1.000
_cell.angle_alpha   90.00
_cell.angle_beta   90.00
_cell.angle_gamma   90.00
#
_symmetry.space_group_name_H-M   'P 1'
#
loop_
_entity.id
_entity.type
_entity.pdbx_description
1 polymer ?
#
loop_
_entity_poly.entity_id
_entity_poly.type
_entity_poly.pdbx_seq_one_letter_code
_entity_poly.pdbx_strand_id
1 'polypeptide(L)'
;VPEPLGIGGATELTRFERYIVSGPHVDSCAIWVGAIADDGYGRFWLMRDGRQRVVRPHRYALARALGVPLTDEVTALHLCDNPICVRVTLDEDTRVGRVRHVVDGTQSQNLLDMGAKGRGGGRRQRGLWYGPDRVARAARSRRLRDAVQGGWNEDAVRAALLDAASPTLF
;
A
#
# COMPACT_ATOMS: atom_id res chain seq x y z
N VAL A 1 17.68 9.51 -15.94
CA VAL A 1 16.27 9.54 -15.53
C VAL A 1 15.87 8.11 -15.21
N PRO A 2 15.25 7.82 -14.04
CA PRO A 2 14.78 6.48 -13.73
C PRO A 2 13.77 6.01 -14.77
N GLU A 3 13.87 4.75 -15.14
CA GLU A 3 12.96 4.15 -16.10
C GLU A 3 11.54 4.06 -15.53
N PRO A 4 10.50 4.48 -16.25
CA PRO A 4 9.12 4.37 -15.80
C PRO A 4 8.74 2.92 -15.44
N LEU A 5 7.88 2.75 -14.45
CA LEU A 5 7.40 1.44 -14.03
C LEU A 5 6.33 0.94 -15.01
N GLY A 6 6.74 0.12 -15.96
CA GLY A 6 5.85 -0.59 -16.88
C GLY A 6 5.40 -1.94 -16.32
N ILE A 7 4.30 -2.45 -16.88
CA ILE A 7 3.75 -3.78 -16.57
C ILE A 7 4.35 -4.81 -17.52
N GLY A 8 4.74 -5.97 -16.98
CA GLY A 8 5.24 -7.10 -17.77
C GLY A 8 4.13 -7.92 -18.40
N GLY A 9 4.54 -9.04 -19.03
CA GLY A 9 3.61 -9.96 -19.67
C GLY A 9 2.79 -10.80 -18.69
N ALA A 10 1.97 -11.70 -19.24
CA ALA A 10 1.00 -12.52 -18.50
C ALA A 10 1.61 -13.30 -17.31
N THR A 11 2.82 -13.84 -17.45
CA THR A 11 3.51 -14.56 -16.38
C THR A 11 3.81 -13.66 -15.17
N GLU A 12 4.22 -12.42 -15.39
CA GLU A 12 4.47 -11.46 -14.32
C GLU A 12 3.17 -11.06 -13.63
N LEU A 13 2.12 -10.81 -14.40
CA LEU A 13 0.79 -10.48 -13.88
C LEU A 13 0.23 -11.62 -13.03
N THR A 14 0.28 -12.86 -13.52
CA THR A 14 -0.15 -14.05 -12.75
C THR A 14 0.65 -14.19 -11.45
N ARG A 15 1.95 -13.95 -11.50
CA ARG A 15 2.79 -13.98 -10.30
C ARG A 15 2.42 -12.88 -9.32
N PHE A 16 2.11 -11.67 -9.79
CA PHE A 16 1.66 -10.58 -8.96
C PHE A 16 0.33 -10.91 -8.26
N GLU A 17 -0.64 -11.44 -9.01
CA GLU A 17 -1.97 -11.78 -8.49
C GLU A 17 -1.93 -12.85 -7.41
N ARG A 18 -1.00 -13.82 -7.49
CA ARG A 18 -0.82 -14.87 -6.46
C ARG A 18 -0.47 -14.31 -5.08
N TYR A 19 0.04 -13.09 -5.00
CA TYR A 19 0.36 -12.44 -3.74
C TYR A 19 -0.72 -11.48 -3.24
N ILE A 20 -1.95 -11.60 -3.75
CA ILE A 20 -3.05 -10.70 -3.36
C ILE A 20 -4.19 -11.52 -2.77
N VAL A 21 -4.61 -11.13 -1.56
CA VAL A 21 -5.83 -11.65 -0.93
C VAL A 21 -6.81 -10.49 -0.80
N SER A 22 -7.92 -10.56 -1.53
CA SER A 22 -8.97 -9.54 -1.48
C SER A 22 -9.96 -9.83 -0.36
N GLY A 23 -10.38 -8.79 0.33
CA GLY A 23 -11.47 -8.91 1.29
C GLY A 23 -12.82 -9.16 0.60
N PRO A 24 -13.82 -9.62 1.36
CA PRO A 24 -15.09 -10.12 0.82
C PRO A 24 -15.99 -9.03 0.24
N HIS A 25 -15.81 -7.78 0.68
CA HIS A 25 -16.61 -6.66 0.21
C HIS A 25 -15.86 -5.87 -0.86
N VAL A 26 -16.62 -5.25 -1.73
CA VAL A 26 -16.08 -4.43 -2.82
C VAL A 26 -15.22 -3.26 -2.32
N ASP A 27 -15.49 -2.77 -1.11
CA ASP A 27 -14.73 -1.71 -0.45
C ASP A 27 -13.71 -2.23 0.58
N SER A 28 -13.48 -3.55 0.65
CA SER A 28 -12.41 -4.11 1.47
C SER A 28 -11.04 -3.86 0.83
N CYS A 29 -9.99 -3.79 1.64
CA CYS A 29 -8.61 -3.82 1.11
C CYS A 29 -8.34 -5.11 0.31
N ALA A 30 -7.46 -5.01 -0.67
CA ALA A 30 -6.78 -6.16 -1.27
C ALA A 30 -5.36 -6.19 -0.69
N ILE A 31 -5.04 -7.23 0.06
CA ILE A 31 -3.83 -7.30 0.88
C ILE A 31 -2.71 -8.01 0.14
N TRP A 32 -1.55 -7.37 0.07
CA TRP A 32 -0.32 -7.99 -0.40
C TRP A 32 0.22 -8.98 0.63
N VAL A 33 0.34 -10.25 0.23
CA VAL A 33 0.84 -11.34 1.09
C VAL A 33 2.27 -11.79 0.75
N GLY A 34 2.94 -11.09 -0.13
CA GLY A 34 4.36 -11.31 -0.44
C GLY A 34 5.31 -10.70 0.59
N ALA A 35 6.57 -10.52 0.22
CA ALA A 35 7.58 -9.94 1.08
C ALA A 35 7.23 -8.51 1.52
N ILE A 36 7.58 -8.18 2.78
CA ILE A 36 7.38 -6.87 3.40
C ILE A 36 8.73 -6.30 3.83
N ALA A 37 8.95 -5.04 3.48
CA ALA A 37 10.14 -4.29 3.85
C ALA A 37 10.10 -3.82 5.32
N ASP A 38 11.24 -3.30 5.81
CA ASP A 38 11.39 -2.80 7.19
C ASP A 38 10.53 -1.55 7.46
N ASP A 39 10.06 -0.88 6.42
CA ASP A 39 9.17 0.26 6.51
C ASP A 39 7.68 -0.10 6.44
N GLY A 40 7.37 -1.41 6.40
CA GLY A 40 6.02 -1.95 6.39
C GLY A 40 5.35 -2.01 5.02
N TYR A 41 6.02 -1.59 3.96
CA TYR A 41 5.50 -1.71 2.60
C TYR A 41 5.88 -3.04 1.97
N GLY A 42 5.06 -3.51 1.03
CA GLY A 42 5.37 -4.70 0.23
C GLY A 42 6.57 -4.51 -0.69
N ARG A 43 7.17 -5.62 -1.08
CA ARG A 43 8.22 -5.71 -2.11
C ARG A 43 7.80 -6.71 -3.17
N PHE A 44 7.88 -6.30 -4.44
CA PHE A 44 7.69 -7.16 -5.60
C PHE A 44 8.89 -7.07 -6.52
N TRP A 45 9.46 -8.22 -6.88
CA TRP A 45 10.66 -8.29 -7.72
C TRP A 45 10.26 -8.46 -9.18
N LEU A 46 10.84 -7.63 -10.04
CA LEU A 46 10.68 -7.67 -11.48
C LEU A 46 12.02 -7.99 -12.13
N MET A 47 11.98 -8.60 -13.30
CA MET A 47 13.12 -8.68 -14.22
C MET A 47 12.88 -7.70 -15.36
N ARG A 48 13.84 -6.82 -15.61
CA ARG A 48 13.86 -5.88 -16.74
C ARG A 48 15.27 -5.91 -17.33
N ASP A 49 15.37 -6.21 -18.61
CA ASP A 49 16.64 -6.25 -19.36
C ASP A 49 17.73 -7.05 -18.65
N GLY A 50 17.35 -8.22 -18.11
CA GLY A 50 18.26 -9.11 -17.37
C GLY A 50 18.64 -8.62 -15.96
N ARG A 51 18.08 -7.49 -15.49
CA ARG A 51 18.35 -6.93 -14.17
C ARG A 51 17.16 -7.08 -13.24
N GLN A 52 17.44 -7.42 -11.98
CA GLN A 52 16.43 -7.44 -10.94
C GLN A 52 16.11 -6.02 -10.47
N ARG A 53 14.81 -5.70 -10.45
CA ARG A 53 14.28 -4.46 -9.92
C ARG A 53 13.26 -4.76 -8.83
N VAL A 54 13.31 -4.05 -7.73
CA VAL A 54 12.31 -4.14 -6.65
C VAL A 54 11.36 -2.96 -6.74
N VAL A 55 10.06 -3.23 -6.73
CA VAL A 55 9.03 -2.21 -6.76
C VAL A 55 8.04 -2.37 -5.62
N ARG A 56 7.35 -1.31 -5.29
CA ARG A 56 6.24 -1.33 -4.34
C ARG A 56 5.00 -1.94 -5.01
N PRO A 57 4.35 -2.99 -4.43
CA PRO A 57 3.19 -3.62 -5.04
C PRO A 57 2.04 -2.65 -5.36
N HIS A 58 1.77 -1.67 -4.51
CA HIS A 58 0.72 -0.68 -4.76
C HIS A 58 1.03 0.23 -5.96
N ARG A 59 2.33 0.56 -6.22
CA ARG A 59 2.72 1.26 -7.44
C ARG A 59 2.54 0.39 -8.69
N TYR A 60 2.87 -0.90 -8.59
CA TYR A 60 2.65 -1.86 -9.66
C TYR A 60 1.15 -2.02 -9.96
N ALA A 61 0.32 -2.14 -8.90
CA ALA A 61 -1.14 -2.20 -9.03
C ALA A 61 -1.70 -0.94 -9.72
N LEU A 62 -1.19 0.23 -9.36
CA LEU A 62 -1.61 1.50 -9.97
C LEU A 62 -1.21 1.57 -11.45
N ALA A 63 0.03 1.23 -11.82
CA ALA A 63 0.46 1.17 -13.23
C ALA A 63 -0.44 0.24 -14.05
N ARG A 64 -0.78 -0.92 -13.48
CA ARG A 64 -1.69 -1.90 -14.10
C ARG A 64 -3.09 -1.32 -14.32
N ALA A 65 -3.65 -0.69 -13.31
CA ALA A 65 -5.00 -0.13 -13.37
C ALA A 65 -5.12 1.04 -14.36
N LEU A 66 -4.09 1.88 -14.43
CA LEU A 66 -4.04 3.01 -15.38
C LEU A 66 -3.70 2.56 -16.82
N GLY A 67 -3.11 1.37 -17.00
CA GLY A 67 -2.70 0.87 -18.31
C GLY A 67 -1.52 1.62 -18.94
N VAL A 68 -0.79 2.42 -18.15
CA VAL A 68 0.36 3.22 -18.60
C VAL A 68 1.53 3.08 -17.64
N PRO A 69 2.80 3.18 -18.11
CA PRO A 69 3.95 3.19 -17.23
C PRO A 69 3.91 4.38 -16.25
N LEU A 70 4.18 4.13 -14.97
CA LEU A 70 4.28 5.17 -13.95
C LEU A 70 5.66 5.81 -13.96
N THR A 71 5.69 7.12 -14.10
CA THR A 71 6.88 7.94 -13.88
C THR A 71 7.11 8.18 -12.38
N ASP A 72 8.26 8.74 -12.02
CA ASP A 72 8.55 9.13 -10.63
C ASP A 72 7.71 10.30 -10.14
N GLU A 73 7.11 11.06 -11.05
CA GLU A 73 6.22 12.18 -10.72
C GLU A 73 4.88 11.71 -10.15
N VAL A 74 4.45 10.49 -10.54
CA VAL A 74 3.20 9.90 -10.03
C VAL A 74 3.46 9.18 -8.71
N THR A 75 2.83 9.66 -7.65
CA THR A 75 2.83 9.03 -6.34
C THR A 75 1.59 8.18 -6.17
N ALA A 76 1.76 6.92 -5.79
CA ALA A 76 0.64 6.07 -5.39
C ALA A 76 0.31 6.33 -3.92
N LEU A 77 -0.86 6.92 -3.65
CA LEU A 77 -1.30 7.33 -2.32
C LEU A 77 -2.22 6.28 -1.70
N HIS A 78 -1.96 5.90 -0.43
CA HIS A 78 -2.87 5.05 0.35
C HIS A 78 -3.85 5.92 1.14
N LEU A 79 -5.09 6.03 0.69
CA LEU A 79 -6.13 6.75 1.43
C LEU A 79 -6.75 5.87 2.53
N CYS A 80 -6.66 4.56 2.42
CA CYS A 80 -7.06 3.58 3.44
C CYS A 80 -6.01 3.39 4.55
N ASP A 81 -4.89 4.10 4.53
CA ASP A 81 -3.79 4.04 5.50
C ASP A 81 -3.16 2.66 5.71
N ASN A 82 -3.37 1.74 4.78
CA ASN A 82 -2.82 0.40 4.84
C ASN A 82 -1.65 0.23 3.84
N PRO A 83 -0.39 0.17 4.31
CA PRO A 83 0.81 0.15 3.46
C PRO A 83 0.90 -1.06 2.52
N ILE A 84 0.19 -2.14 2.83
CA ILE A 84 0.17 -3.37 2.02
C ILE A 84 -1.15 -3.57 1.24
N CYS A 85 -2.02 -2.56 1.22
CA CYS A 85 -3.17 -2.57 0.33
C CYS A 85 -2.73 -2.31 -1.12
N VAL A 86 -3.24 -3.11 -2.05
CA VAL A 86 -3.00 -2.99 -3.50
C VAL A 86 -4.28 -2.76 -4.29
N ARG A 87 -5.41 -2.51 -3.62
CA ARG A 87 -6.67 -2.15 -4.28
C ARG A 87 -6.54 -0.73 -4.83
N VAL A 88 -6.65 -0.60 -6.13
CA VAL A 88 -6.68 0.71 -6.79
C VAL A 88 -8.13 1.19 -6.88
N THR A 89 -8.32 2.47 -6.66
CA THR A 89 -9.60 3.16 -6.84
C THR A 89 -9.41 4.20 -7.94
N LEU A 90 -10.08 4.02 -9.05
CA LEU A 90 -10.07 4.97 -10.17
C LEU A 90 -11.16 6.04 -9.99
N ASP A 91 -11.14 7.07 -10.82
CA ASP A 91 -12.10 8.18 -10.75
C ASP A 91 -13.55 7.72 -10.92
N GLU A 92 -13.80 6.74 -11.77
CA GLU A 92 -15.12 6.12 -11.95
C GLU A 92 -15.64 5.43 -10.68
N ASP A 93 -14.76 4.75 -9.93
CA ASP A 93 -15.11 4.13 -8.64
C ASP A 93 -15.48 5.20 -7.61
N THR A 94 -14.74 6.30 -7.60
CA THR A 94 -15.01 7.44 -6.72
C THR A 94 -16.37 8.10 -7.03
N ARG A 95 -16.73 8.21 -8.31
CA ARG A 95 -18.03 8.77 -8.74
C ARG A 95 -19.22 7.94 -8.27
N VAL A 96 -19.06 6.63 -8.14
CA VAL A 96 -20.11 5.73 -7.62
C VAL A 96 -20.02 5.49 -6.12
N GLY A 97 -19.23 6.29 -5.39
CA GLY A 97 -19.15 6.31 -3.94
C GLY A 97 -18.32 5.20 -3.32
N ARG A 98 -17.41 4.56 -4.06
CA ARG A 98 -16.49 3.55 -3.53
C ARG A 98 -15.51 4.14 -2.51
N VAL A 99 -15.13 3.35 -1.53
CA VAL A 99 -14.06 3.70 -0.59
C VAL A 99 -12.74 3.80 -1.34
N ARG A 100 -12.04 4.90 -1.14
CA ARG A 100 -10.77 5.16 -1.82
C ARG A 100 -9.62 4.43 -1.11
N HIS A 101 -8.86 3.63 -1.87
CA HIS A 101 -7.69 2.89 -1.39
C HIS A 101 -6.38 3.45 -1.96
N VAL A 102 -5.85 2.83 -3.01
CA VAL A 102 -4.68 3.34 -3.72
C VAL A 102 -5.16 4.20 -4.87
N VAL A 103 -4.72 5.43 -4.90
CA VAL A 103 -5.03 6.40 -5.96
C VAL A 103 -3.75 7.01 -6.51
N ASP A 104 -3.80 7.51 -7.73
CA ASP A 104 -2.75 8.36 -8.26
C ASP A 104 -2.77 9.74 -7.61
N GLY A 105 -1.61 10.34 -7.52
CA GLY A 105 -1.47 11.67 -6.97
C GLY A 105 -0.06 12.20 -7.17
N THR A 106 0.17 13.37 -6.61
CA THR A 106 1.47 14.04 -6.62
C THR A 106 2.14 13.98 -5.24
N GLN A 107 3.44 14.22 -5.20
CA GLN A 107 4.16 14.34 -3.92
C GLN A 107 3.60 15.47 -3.04
N SER A 108 3.11 16.56 -3.64
CA SER A 108 2.46 17.64 -2.89
C SER A 108 1.16 17.18 -2.22
N GLN A 109 0.33 16.43 -2.94
CA GLN A 109 -0.90 15.83 -2.38
C GLN A 109 -0.58 14.84 -1.25
N ASN A 110 0.47 14.03 -1.40
CA ASN A 110 0.94 13.14 -0.33
C ASN A 110 1.32 13.91 0.93
N LEU A 111 2.04 15.01 0.79
CA LEU A 111 2.44 15.85 1.93
C LEU A 111 1.22 16.53 2.60
N LEU A 112 0.24 16.97 1.82
CA LEU A 112 -1.01 17.54 2.34
C LEU A 112 -1.83 16.48 3.09
N ASP A 113 -1.98 15.27 2.55
CA ASP A 113 -2.67 14.16 3.22
C ASP A 113 -1.97 13.78 4.54
N MET A 114 -0.64 13.70 4.51
CA MET A 114 0.16 13.47 5.72
C MET A 114 -0.05 14.57 6.77
N GLY A 115 -0.11 15.83 6.35
CA GLY A 115 -0.38 16.97 7.20
C GLY A 115 -1.79 16.93 7.82
N ALA A 116 -2.81 16.66 7.01
CA ALA A 116 -4.20 16.54 7.45
C ALA A 116 -4.41 15.39 8.45
N LYS A 117 -3.65 14.29 8.30
CA LYS A 117 -3.67 13.13 9.20
C LYS A 117 -2.73 13.29 10.42
N GLY A 118 -2.17 14.47 10.65
CA GLY A 118 -1.22 14.73 11.73
C GLY A 118 0.14 14.03 11.59
N ARG A 119 0.47 13.54 10.40
CA ARG A 119 1.71 12.82 10.08
C ARG A 119 2.79 13.72 9.47
N GLY A 120 2.49 15.00 9.27
CA GLY A 120 3.41 16.00 8.75
C GLY A 120 4.38 16.47 9.85
N GLY A 121 5.60 15.95 9.85
CA GLY A 121 6.66 16.39 10.77
C GLY A 121 7.21 17.76 10.39
N GLY A 122 6.64 18.83 10.94
CA GLY A 122 7.34 20.11 10.99
C GLY A 122 8.55 20.02 11.94
N ARG A 123 9.56 20.85 11.70
CA ARG A 123 10.84 20.87 12.46
C ARG A 123 10.68 20.96 13.99
N ARG A 124 9.51 21.39 14.50
CA ARG A 124 9.20 21.53 15.92
C ARG A 124 8.57 20.29 16.58
N GLN A 125 8.13 19.30 15.81
CA GLN A 125 7.49 18.08 16.34
C GLN A 125 8.34 16.82 16.17
N ARG A 126 9.66 16.96 16.00
CA ARG A 126 10.60 15.83 15.85
C ARG A 126 10.60 14.84 17.02
N GLY A 127 9.95 15.15 18.14
CA GLY A 127 9.86 14.28 19.31
C GLY A 127 8.53 13.55 19.49
N LEU A 128 7.46 13.93 18.79
CA LEU A 128 6.12 13.49 19.16
C LEU A 128 5.32 12.71 18.11
N TRP A 129 5.67 12.74 16.80
CA TRP A 129 4.88 11.96 15.85
C TRP A 129 5.44 11.77 14.44
N TYR A 130 5.95 10.58 14.17
CA TYR A 130 6.20 10.07 12.82
C TYR A 130 5.23 8.92 12.45
N GLY A 131 3.94 9.05 12.75
CA GLY A 131 3.06 7.90 12.55
C GLY A 131 3.52 6.69 13.39
N PRO A 132 2.93 5.52 13.28
CA PRO A 132 3.48 4.35 13.93
C PRO A 132 4.93 4.21 13.51
N ASP A 133 5.82 4.11 14.49
CA ASP A 133 7.24 3.81 14.35
C ASP A 133 7.42 2.86 13.16
N ARG A 134 8.44 3.08 12.36
CA ARG A 134 8.75 2.23 11.21
C ARG A 134 8.69 0.74 11.55
N VAL A 135 9.20 0.37 12.72
CA VAL A 135 9.17 -1.00 13.26
C VAL A 135 7.73 -1.44 13.55
N ALA A 136 6.94 -0.60 14.21
CA ALA A 136 5.54 -0.88 14.53
C ALA A 136 4.69 -1.02 13.26
N ARG A 137 4.91 -0.15 12.26
CA ARG A 137 4.23 -0.26 10.96
C ARG A 137 4.59 -1.56 10.24
N ALA A 138 5.86 -1.95 10.22
CA ALA A 138 6.29 -3.21 9.63
C ALA A 138 5.72 -4.43 10.36
N ALA A 139 5.69 -4.39 11.69
CA ALA A 139 5.08 -5.44 12.51
C ALA A 139 3.57 -5.57 12.22
N ARG A 140 2.84 -4.45 12.15
CA ARG A 140 1.42 -4.43 11.78
C ARG A 140 1.18 -5.02 10.39
N SER A 141 1.97 -4.61 9.41
CA SER A 141 1.84 -5.13 8.05
C SER A 141 2.07 -6.64 7.99
N ARG A 142 3.06 -7.15 8.73
CA ARG A 142 3.32 -8.60 8.81
C ARG A 142 2.16 -9.34 9.48
N ARG A 143 1.64 -8.85 10.62
CA ARG A 143 0.47 -9.47 11.27
C ARG A 143 -0.74 -9.50 10.34
N LEU A 144 -1.01 -8.40 9.62
CA LEU A 144 -2.13 -8.35 8.68
C LEU A 144 -1.93 -9.32 7.51
N ARG A 145 -0.73 -9.40 6.94
CA ARG A 145 -0.38 -10.40 5.93
C ARG A 145 -0.64 -11.81 6.44
N ASP A 146 -0.12 -12.14 7.62
CA ASP A 146 -0.22 -13.49 8.19
C ASP A 146 -1.68 -13.85 8.51
N ALA A 147 -2.49 -12.87 8.92
CA ALA A 147 -3.93 -13.05 9.18
C ALA A 147 -4.74 -13.44 7.94
N VAL A 148 -4.28 -13.09 6.73
CA VAL A 148 -5.00 -13.36 5.47
C VAL A 148 -4.29 -14.35 4.55
N GLN A 149 -3.09 -14.80 4.88
CA GLN A 149 -2.27 -15.65 4.00
C GLN A 149 -2.93 -16.99 3.66
N GLY A 150 -3.77 -17.52 4.55
CA GLY A 150 -4.58 -18.72 4.33
C GLY A 150 -5.99 -18.47 3.79
N GLY A 151 -6.29 -17.23 3.44
CA GLY A 151 -7.62 -16.75 3.04
C GLY A 151 -8.10 -15.64 3.99
N TRP A 152 -9.15 -14.93 3.58
CA TRP A 152 -9.69 -13.84 4.37
C TRP A 152 -10.39 -14.34 5.64
N ASN A 153 -9.97 -13.84 6.79
CA ASN A 153 -10.62 -14.08 8.08
C ASN A 153 -10.87 -12.72 8.74
N GLU A 154 -12.14 -12.33 8.88
CA GLU A 154 -12.55 -11.01 9.34
C GLU A 154 -12.08 -10.71 10.77
N ASP A 155 -12.18 -11.70 11.67
CA ASP A 155 -11.78 -11.52 13.07
C ASP A 155 -10.25 -11.39 13.20
N ALA A 156 -9.49 -12.18 12.46
CA ALA A 156 -8.04 -12.10 12.43
C ALA A 156 -7.57 -10.76 11.83
N VAL A 157 -8.22 -10.29 10.77
CA VAL A 157 -7.96 -8.97 10.16
C VAL A 157 -8.24 -7.86 11.17
N ARG A 158 -9.39 -7.92 11.84
CA ARG A 158 -9.77 -6.94 12.86
C ARG A 158 -8.78 -6.92 14.01
N ALA A 159 -8.38 -8.09 14.53
CA ALA A 159 -7.36 -8.20 15.58
C ALA A 159 -6.02 -7.61 15.15
N ALA A 160 -5.55 -7.92 13.93
CA ALA A 160 -4.29 -7.39 13.38
C ALA A 160 -4.31 -5.85 13.23
N LEU A 161 -5.48 -5.26 12.98
CA LEU A 161 -5.66 -3.82 12.86
C LEU A 161 -5.78 -3.14 14.23
N LEU A 162 -6.47 -3.75 15.19
CA LEU A 162 -6.69 -3.21 16.54
C LEU A 162 -5.42 -3.15 17.38
N ASP A 163 -4.56 -4.17 17.31
CA ASP A 163 -3.28 -4.20 18.02
C ASP A 163 -2.33 -3.03 17.68
N ALA A 164 -2.58 -2.34 16.56
CA ALA A 164 -1.84 -1.16 16.17
C ALA A 164 -2.47 0.14 16.69
N ALA A 165 -3.72 0.08 17.17
CA ALA A 165 -4.51 1.22 17.61
C ALA A 165 -4.62 1.34 19.13
N SER A 166 -3.92 0.53 19.93
CA SER A 166 -3.79 0.78 21.36
C SER A 166 -2.93 2.04 21.56
N PRO A 167 -3.54 3.25 21.70
CA PRO A 167 -2.84 4.29 22.39
C PRO A 167 -2.69 3.77 23.81
N THR A 168 -1.47 3.62 24.30
CA THR A 168 -1.24 3.63 25.73
C THR A 168 -1.88 4.91 26.26
N LEU A 169 -3.08 4.76 26.78
CA LEU A 169 -3.67 5.73 27.67
C LEU A 169 -2.85 5.65 28.96
N PHE A 170 -1.77 6.43 29.03
CA PHE A 170 -1.16 6.92 30.28
C PHE A 170 -0.25 8.10 29.90
#